data_cbedf6384577b6298518ec9aa7b6b350
#
_entry.id   cbedf6384577b6298518ec9aa7b6b350
#
_cell.length_a   1.000
_cell.length_b   1.000
_cell.length_c   1.000
_cell.angle_alpha   90.00
_cell.angle_beta   90.00
_cell.angle_gamma   90.00
#
_symmetry.space_group_name_H-M   'P 1'
#
loop_
_entity.id
_entity.type
_entity.pdbx_description
1 polymer ?
#
loop_
_entity_poly.entity_id
_entity_poly.type
_entity_poly.pdbx_seq_one_letter_code
_entity_poly.pdbx_strand_id
1 'polypeptide(L)'
;SSQSRGLGDVYKRQIFLSDGQIWKDDIFEFKVISVPGHTMGHICFYFFNEEIVFTGDTLFSLGCGRVFEGSHKDMFNSLLKLKSLPPVTKIYFGHEYTLNNSIFCSKFDEDNSKLDRKIIDIKKKLNNGLPTVPSSIKDELDCNIFLRAKTLKEFSKLRDLKDNF
;
A
#
# COMPACT_ATOMS: atom_id res chain seq x y z
N SER A 1 -30.97 0.07 30.51
CA SER A 1 -31.36 0.91 29.40
C SER A 1 -30.14 1.19 28.53
N SER A 2 -30.07 0.56 27.38
CA SER A 2 -29.05 0.85 26.37
C SER A 2 -29.39 2.18 25.72
N GLN A 3 -28.76 3.25 26.16
CA GLN A 3 -28.79 4.50 25.42
C GLN A 3 -28.04 4.29 24.09
N SER A 4 -28.76 4.31 22.98
CA SER A 4 -28.16 4.43 21.65
C SER A 4 -27.39 5.74 21.62
N ARG A 5 -26.07 5.64 21.55
CA ARG A 5 -25.20 6.82 21.33
C ARG A 5 -25.54 7.34 19.93
N GLY A 6 -26.11 8.52 19.86
CA GLY A 6 -26.49 9.13 18.58
C GLY A 6 -25.24 9.44 17.73
N LEU A 7 -25.44 9.51 16.42
CA LEU A 7 -24.40 9.86 15.43
C LEU A 7 -23.57 11.10 15.81
N GLY A 8 -24.16 12.07 16.54
CA GLY A 8 -23.47 13.25 17.05
C GLY A 8 -22.32 12.97 18.02
N ASP A 9 -22.38 11.87 18.80
CA ASP A 9 -21.30 11.50 19.72
C ASP A 9 -20.09 10.88 19.00
N VAL A 10 -20.31 10.27 17.84
CA VAL A 10 -19.25 9.74 16.99
C VAL A 10 -18.46 10.90 16.36
N TYR A 11 -19.13 11.91 15.83
CA TYR A 11 -18.47 13.08 15.23
C TYR A 11 -17.68 13.92 16.23
N LYS A 12 -18.10 14.01 17.49
CA LYS A 12 -17.39 14.75 18.55
C LYS A 12 -16.07 14.08 18.99
N ARG A 13 -15.84 12.82 18.59
CA ARG A 13 -14.63 12.04 18.92
C ARG A 13 -13.69 11.88 17.74
N GLN A 14 -13.96 12.51 16.61
CA GLN A 14 -13.09 12.48 15.45
C GLN A 14 -11.92 13.45 15.63
N ILE A 15 -10.75 12.99 15.22
CA ILE A 15 -9.53 13.79 15.17
C ILE A 15 -9.18 13.93 13.70
N PHE A 16 -9.02 15.17 13.25
CA PHE A 16 -8.57 15.46 11.90
C PHE A 16 -7.04 15.30 11.84
N LEU A 17 -6.58 14.51 10.87
CA LEU A 17 -5.17 14.25 10.64
C LEU A 17 -4.72 14.93 9.35
N SER A 18 -3.53 15.52 9.37
CA SER A 18 -2.93 16.20 8.22
C SER A 18 -1.64 15.51 7.78
N ASP A 19 -1.28 15.68 6.49
CA ASP A 19 -0.02 15.14 5.95
C ASP A 19 1.19 15.60 6.77
N GLY A 20 2.06 14.67 7.09
CA GLY A 20 3.25 14.92 7.90
C GLY A 20 3.03 15.04 9.40
N GLN A 21 1.79 15.08 9.87
CA GLN A 21 1.46 15.17 11.30
C GLN A 21 1.98 13.91 12.03
N ILE A 22 2.58 14.12 13.20
CA ILE A 22 2.90 13.06 14.14
C ILE A 22 1.77 13.01 15.17
N TRP A 23 1.11 11.85 15.25
CA TRP A 23 0.18 11.53 16.32
C TRP A 23 0.92 10.77 17.41
N LYS A 24 0.61 11.10 18.66
CA LYS A 24 1.16 10.42 19.83
C LYS A 24 0.13 10.37 20.94
N ASP A 25 -0.01 9.21 21.55
CA ASP A 25 -0.67 8.99 22.82
C ASP A 25 0.21 8.12 23.74
N ASP A 26 -0.36 7.54 24.79
CA ASP A 26 0.39 6.70 25.72
C ASP A 26 0.80 5.33 25.13
N ILE A 27 0.22 4.93 23.99
CA ILE A 27 0.37 3.59 23.39
C ILE A 27 1.03 3.68 22.01
N PHE A 28 0.63 4.67 21.20
CA PHE A 28 1.01 4.75 19.79
C PHE A 28 1.71 6.06 19.44
N GLU A 29 2.67 5.96 18.55
CA GLU A 29 3.29 7.10 17.90
C GLU A 29 3.46 6.80 16.41
N PHE A 30 2.84 7.60 15.54
CA PHE A 30 2.92 7.41 14.11
C PHE A 30 2.90 8.73 13.34
N LYS A 31 3.44 8.71 12.13
CA LYS A 31 3.38 9.80 11.17
C LYS A 31 2.27 9.54 10.15
N VAL A 32 1.49 10.56 9.87
CA VAL A 32 0.50 10.55 8.79
C VAL A 32 1.17 10.85 7.46
N ILE A 33 0.90 10.04 6.45
CA ILE A 33 1.37 10.26 5.07
C ILE A 33 0.13 10.34 4.17
N SER A 34 -0.15 11.50 3.59
CA SER A 34 -1.22 11.66 2.60
C SER A 34 -0.80 11.00 1.29
N VAL A 35 -1.67 10.12 0.77
CA VAL A 35 -1.42 9.30 -0.42
C VAL A 35 -2.64 9.34 -1.37
N PRO A 36 -2.96 10.52 -1.93
CA PRO A 36 -4.07 10.65 -2.86
C PRO A 36 -3.86 9.78 -4.11
N GLY A 37 -4.95 9.30 -4.70
CA GLY A 37 -4.94 8.50 -5.92
C GLY A 37 -6.10 7.51 -5.96
N HIS A 38 -6.13 6.49 -5.13
CA HIS A 38 -7.26 5.58 -4.99
C HIS A 38 -8.51 6.36 -4.56
N THR A 39 -8.41 7.10 -3.45
CA THR A 39 -9.29 8.22 -3.10
C THR A 39 -8.45 9.46 -2.85
N MET A 40 -9.05 10.66 -2.88
CA MET A 40 -8.29 11.90 -2.67
C MET A 40 -7.94 12.12 -1.19
N GLY A 41 -8.74 11.57 -0.27
CA GLY A 41 -8.51 11.68 1.17
C GLY A 41 -7.69 10.54 1.78
N HIS A 42 -7.11 9.64 0.97
CA HIS A 42 -6.41 8.47 1.49
C HIS A 42 -5.12 8.83 2.24
N ILE A 43 -4.92 8.21 3.40
CA ILE A 43 -3.74 8.40 4.25
C ILE A 43 -3.16 7.05 4.64
N CYS A 44 -1.85 7.03 4.88
CA CYS A 44 -1.13 5.91 5.49
C CYS A 44 -0.70 6.29 6.91
N PHE A 45 -0.60 5.30 7.77
CA PHE A 45 -0.07 5.45 9.12
C PHE A 45 1.31 4.78 9.19
N TYR A 46 2.35 5.59 9.39
CA TYR A 46 3.72 5.11 9.49
C TYR A 46 4.21 5.13 10.94
N PHE A 47 4.28 3.95 11.54
CA PHE A 47 4.83 3.68 12.87
C PHE A 47 6.33 3.54 12.73
N PHE A 48 7.03 4.64 12.81
CA PHE A 48 8.45 4.71 12.47
C PHE A 48 9.36 4.02 13.49
N ASN A 49 8.96 3.93 14.77
CA ASN A 49 9.71 3.21 15.81
C ASN A 49 9.60 1.69 15.62
N GLU A 50 8.46 1.19 15.13
CA GLU A 50 8.18 -0.22 14.88
C GLU A 50 8.56 -0.65 13.45
N GLU A 51 8.94 0.30 12.59
CA GLU A 51 9.23 0.08 11.18
C GLU A 51 8.04 -0.55 10.43
N ILE A 52 6.83 -0.06 10.68
CA ILE A 52 5.57 -0.56 10.10
C ILE A 52 4.83 0.58 9.42
N VAL A 53 4.27 0.32 8.23
CA VAL A 53 3.34 1.24 7.56
C VAL A 53 2.06 0.52 7.16
N PHE A 54 0.92 1.12 7.48
CA PHE A 54 -0.41 0.69 7.01
C PHE A 54 -0.76 1.49 5.77
N THR A 55 -0.85 0.82 4.63
CA THR A 55 -0.97 1.46 3.31
C THR A 55 -2.38 1.41 2.72
N GLY A 56 -3.32 0.71 3.38
CA GLY A 56 -4.69 0.56 2.91
C GLY A 56 -4.74 0.10 1.45
N ASP A 57 -5.39 0.90 0.62
CA ASP A 57 -5.58 0.62 -0.81
C ASP A 57 -4.65 1.43 -1.73
N THR A 58 -3.54 1.94 -1.21
CA THR A 58 -2.52 2.63 -2.03
C THR A 58 -1.45 1.69 -2.54
N LEU A 59 -0.77 0.96 -1.64
CA LEU A 59 0.30 0.02 -1.98
C LEU A 59 -0.06 -1.38 -1.48
N PHE A 60 -0.07 -2.34 -2.39
CA PHE A 60 -0.22 -3.77 -2.12
C PHE A 60 1.08 -4.52 -2.38
N SER A 61 1.17 -5.75 -1.92
CA SER A 61 2.24 -6.61 -2.41
C SER A 61 2.08 -6.87 -3.90
N LEU A 62 3.13 -6.54 -4.66
CA LEU A 62 3.23 -6.65 -6.12
C LEU A 62 2.19 -5.82 -6.89
N GLY A 63 1.62 -4.79 -6.26
CA GLY A 63 0.60 -3.98 -6.89
C GLY A 63 0.39 -2.62 -6.22
N CYS A 64 -0.51 -1.85 -6.80
CA CYS A 64 -1.03 -0.61 -6.22
C CYS A 64 -2.53 -0.50 -6.46
N GLY A 65 -3.18 0.39 -5.71
CA GLY A 65 -4.60 0.65 -5.84
C GLY A 65 -5.01 1.13 -7.22
N ARG A 66 -6.26 0.84 -7.57
CA ARG A 66 -6.91 1.42 -8.74
C ARG A 66 -7.16 2.90 -8.49
N VAL A 67 -7.05 3.73 -9.51
CA VAL A 67 -7.24 5.18 -9.42
C VAL A 67 -8.72 5.49 -9.68
N PHE A 68 -9.48 5.79 -8.63
CA PHE A 68 -10.91 6.11 -8.74
C PHE A 68 -11.19 7.61 -8.71
N GLU A 69 -10.60 8.34 -7.76
CA GLU A 69 -10.88 9.77 -7.57
C GLU A 69 -9.71 10.64 -8.04
N GLY A 70 -8.49 10.19 -7.86
CA GLY A 70 -7.29 10.93 -8.25
C GLY A 70 -6.89 10.71 -9.70
N SER A 71 -5.70 11.14 -10.02
CA SER A 71 -5.03 10.92 -11.31
C SER A 71 -3.90 9.90 -11.19
N HIS A 72 -3.40 9.37 -12.32
CA HIS A 72 -2.18 8.55 -12.33
C HIS A 72 -1.00 9.29 -11.71
N LYS A 73 -0.93 10.62 -11.89
CA LYS A 73 0.10 11.45 -11.27
C LYS A 73 -0.01 11.48 -9.74
N ASP A 74 -1.22 11.57 -9.20
CA ASP A 74 -1.43 11.54 -7.76
C ASP A 74 -0.98 10.21 -7.17
N MET A 75 -1.41 9.08 -7.74
CA MET A 75 -1.00 7.75 -7.30
C MET A 75 0.51 7.53 -7.45
N PHE A 76 1.10 7.93 -8.57
CA PHE A 76 2.54 7.82 -8.79
C PHE A 76 3.34 8.59 -7.72
N ASN A 77 2.94 9.85 -7.44
CA ASN A 77 3.57 10.65 -6.39
C ASN A 77 3.39 10.04 -4.99
N SER A 78 2.23 9.46 -4.72
CA SER A 78 1.96 8.74 -3.47
C SER A 78 2.86 7.52 -3.30
N LEU A 79 3.06 6.75 -4.38
CA LEU A 79 3.99 5.63 -4.37
C LEU A 79 5.45 6.08 -4.18
N LEU A 80 5.85 7.23 -4.73
CA LEU A 80 7.18 7.79 -4.49
C LEU A 80 7.41 8.14 -3.01
N LYS A 81 6.39 8.66 -2.31
CA LYS A 81 6.48 8.90 -0.86
C LYS A 81 6.72 7.58 -0.10
N LEU A 82 5.95 6.54 -0.40
CA LEU A 82 6.10 5.23 0.25
C LEU A 82 7.42 4.57 -0.11
N LYS A 83 7.87 4.69 -1.35
CA LYS A 83 9.16 4.20 -1.84
C LYS A 83 10.36 4.77 -1.08
N SER A 84 10.22 5.98 -0.54
CA SER A 84 11.29 6.66 0.22
C SER A 84 11.41 6.21 1.68
N LEU A 85 10.49 5.37 2.17
CA LEU A 85 10.59 4.80 3.51
C LEU A 85 11.77 3.82 3.62
N PRO A 86 12.30 3.60 4.83
CA PRO A 86 13.38 2.64 5.04
C PRO A 86 13.06 1.27 4.45
N PRO A 87 13.99 0.60 3.75
CA PRO A 87 13.75 -0.70 3.09
C PRO A 87 13.24 -1.81 4.02
N VAL A 88 13.57 -1.75 5.31
CA VAL A 88 13.15 -2.72 6.32
C VAL A 88 11.69 -2.55 6.75
N THR A 89 11.06 -1.42 6.41
CA THR A 89 9.67 -1.12 6.80
C THR A 89 8.72 -2.17 6.27
N LYS A 90 7.94 -2.77 7.18
CA LYS A 90 6.90 -3.75 6.86
C LYS A 90 5.64 -3.04 6.39
N ILE A 91 5.04 -3.57 5.33
CA ILE A 91 3.85 -3.01 4.70
C ILE A 91 2.65 -3.87 5.06
N TYR A 92 1.67 -3.27 5.73
CA TYR A 92 0.36 -3.87 5.98
C TYR A 92 -0.68 -3.22 5.06
N PHE A 93 -1.15 -3.98 4.09
CA PHE A 93 -2.07 -3.53 3.04
C PHE A 93 -3.49 -4.05 3.25
N GLY A 94 -4.48 -3.41 2.60
CA GLY A 94 -5.90 -3.59 2.89
C GLY A 94 -6.50 -4.90 2.38
N HIS A 95 -5.95 -5.53 1.33
CA HIS A 95 -6.55 -6.67 0.65
C HIS A 95 -5.52 -7.73 0.25
N GLU A 96 -5.93 -9.01 0.25
CA GLU A 96 -5.12 -10.16 -0.17
C GLU A 96 -5.15 -10.34 -1.70
N TYR A 97 -4.61 -9.38 -2.45
CA TYR A 97 -4.53 -9.39 -3.91
C TYR A 97 -3.22 -9.96 -4.45
N THR A 98 -2.32 -10.38 -3.58
CA THR A 98 -0.93 -10.69 -3.90
C THR A 98 -0.78 -11.74 -5.00
N LEU A 99 -1.56 -12.83 -4.96
CA LEU A 99 -1.48 -13.88 -5.99
C LEU A 99 -1.88 -13.33 -7.38
N ASN A 100 -2.99 -12.60 -7.46
CA ASN A 100 -3.44 -11.98 -8.72
C ASN A 100 -2.43 -10.93 -9.23
N ASN A 101 -1.86 -10.14 -8.32
CA ASN A 101 -0.83 -9.18 -8.67
C ASN A 101 0.44 -9.87 -9.18
N SER A 102 0.80 -11.03 -8.61
CA SER A 102 1.97 -11.79 -9.03
C SER A 102 1.86 -12.30 -10.46
N ILE A 103 0.66 -12.70 -10.90
CA ILE A 103 0.40 -13.12 -12.28
C ILE A 103 0.64 -11.96 -13.25
N PHE A 104 0.16 -10.77 -12.91
CA PHE A 104 0.41 -9.58 -13.71
C PHE A 104 1.90 -9.21 -13.76
N CYS A 105 2.57 -9.17 -12.60
CA CYS A 105 4.00 -8.87 -12.55
C CYS A 105 4.83 -9.86 -13.39
N SER A 106 4.56 -11.18 -13.30
CA SER A 106 5.25 -12.19 -14.11
C SER A 106 5.13 -11.96 -15.61
N LYS A 107 3.99 -11.45 -16.06
CA LYS A 107 3.75 -11.18 -17.48
C LYS A 107 4.53 -9.97 -18.02
N PHE A 108 4.82 -8.99 -17.16
CA PHE A 108 5.42 -7.71 -17.57
C PHE A 108 6.82 -7.46 -17.00
N ASP A 109 7.39 -8.41 -16.23
CA ASP A 109 8.73 -8.35 -15.62
C ASP A 109 9.39 -9.75 -15.65
N GLU A 110 9.46 -10.34 -16.86
CA GLU A 110 9.83 -11.76 -17.07
C GLU A 110 11.25 -12.11 -16.60
N ASP A 111 12.19 -11.17 -16.65
CA ASP A 111 13.60 -11.41 -16.29
C ASP A 111 13.95 -11.11 -14.83
N ASN A 112 12.97 -11.06 -13.94
CA ASN A 112 13.17 -10.73 -12.54
C ASN A 112 13.23 -11.97 -11.63
N SER A 113 14.44 -12.51 -11.43
CA SER A 113 14.66 -13.68 -10.57
C SER A 113 14.26 -13.48 -9.09
N LYS A 114 14.20 -12.23 -8.61
CA LYS A 114 13.70 -11.93 -7.25
C LYS A 114 12.19 -12.06 -7.20
N LEU A 115 11.50 -11.64 -8.26
CA LEU A 115 10.06 -11.84 -8.41
C LEU A 115 9.70 -13.32 -8.44
N ASP A 116 10.46 -14.14 -9.19
CA ASP A 116 10.22 -15.59 -9.25
C ASP A 116 10.30 -16.24 -7.87
N ARG A 117 11.33 -15.89 -7.09
CA ARG A 117 11.47 -16.38 -5.71
C ARG A 117 10.34 -15.92 -4.81
N LYS A 118 9.93 -14.66 -4.93
CA LYS A 118 8.80 -14.11 -4.15
C LYS A 118 7.50 -14.84 -4.50
N ILE A 119 7.26 -15.18 -5.77
CA ILE A 119 6.07 -15.92 -6.20
C ILE A 119 6.04 -17.34 -5.62
N ILE A 120 7.18 -18.02 -5.56
CA ILE A 120 7.29 -19.34 -4.90
C ILE A 120 6.92 -19.23 -3.42
N ASP A 121 7.43 -18.22 -2.70
CA ASP A 121 7.10 -18.00 -1.29
C ASP A 121 5.61 -17.67 -1.09
N ILE A 122 5.03 -16.81 -1.93
CA ILE A 122 3.61 -16.47 -1.91
C ILE A 122 2.75 -17.74 -2.04
N LYS A 123 3.03 -18.58 -3.05
CA LYS A 123 2.28 -19.83 -3.27
C LYS A 123 2.42 -20.77 -2.08
N LYS A 124 3.62 -20.88 -1.50
CA LYS A 124 3.86 -21.71 -0.33
C LYS A 124 3.06 -21.22 0.89
N LYS A 125 3.05 -19.90 1.15
CA LYS A 125 2.26 -19.31 2.24
C LYS A 125 0.77 -19.61 2.07
N LEU A 126 0.22 -19.30 0.89
CA LEU A 126 -1.20 -19.51 0.61
C LEU A 126 -1.61 -20.98 0.69
N ASN A 127 -0.80 -21.91 0.17
CA ASN A 127 -1.04 -23.35 0.28
C ASN A 127 -1.06 -23.85 1.73
N ASN A 128 -0.37 -23.15 2.64
CA ASN A 128 -0.38 -23.43 4.08
C ASN A 128 -1.45 -22.62 4.84
N GLY A 129 -2.36 -21.94 4.14
CA GLY A 129 -3.39 -21.10 4.76
C GLY A 129 -2.85 -19.85 5.46
N LEU A 130 -1.64 -19.41 5.12
CA LEU A 130 -1.01 -18.23 5.68
C LEU A 130 -1.23 -17.02 4.77
N PRO A 131 -1.45 -15.81 5.33
CA PRO A 131 -1.57 -14.60 4.55
C PRO A 131 -0.21 -14.19 3.96
N THR A 132 -0.25 -13.38 2.89
CA THR A 132 0.95 -12.79 2.28
C THR A 132 1.37 -11.48 2.93
N VAL A 133 0.51 -10.86 3.72
CA VAL A 133 0.80 -9.70 4.56
C VAL A 133 1.57 -10.13 5.81
N PRO A 134 2.57 -9.35 6.28
CA PRO A 134 3.12 -8.17 5.63
C PRO A 134 4.11 -8.48 4.50
N SER A 135 4.27 -7.52 3.59
CA SER A 135 5.43 -7.41 2.70
C SER A 135 6.45 -6.44 3.31
N SER A 136 7.48 -6.05 2.57
CA SER A 136 8.44 -5.02 2.97
C SER A 136 8.69 -4.03 1.84
N ILE A 137 9.12 -2.79 2.18
CA ILE A 137 9.53 -1.81 1.16
C ILE A 137 10.63 -2.40 0.28
N LYS A 138 11.60 -3.13 0.86
CA LYS A 138 12.65 -3.80 0.10
C LYS A 138 12.11 -4.77 -0.93
N ASP A 139 11.17 -5.64 -0.54
CA ASP A 139 10.58 -6.62 -1.45
C ASP A 139 9.81 -5.94 -2.59
N GLU A 140 9.08 -4.88 -2.27
CA GLU A 140 8.34 -4.14 -3.28
C GLU A 140 9.25 -3.34 -4.21
N LEU A 141 10.38 -2.82 -3.72
CA LEU A 141 11.43 -2.22 -4.57
C LEU A 141 12.06 -3.24 -5.53
N ASP A 142 12.18 -4.48 -5.09
CA ASP A 142 12.78 -5.56 -5.89
C ASP A 142 11.80 -6.18 -6.90
N CYS A 143 10.49 -6.23 -6.56
CA CYS A 143 9.54 -7.08 -7.28
C CYS A 143 8.29 -6.36 -7.82
N ASN A 144 7.89 -5.21 -7.25
CA ASN A 144 6.66 -4.53 -7.63
C ASN A 144 6.90 -3.57 -8.81
N ILE A 145 6.39 -3.91 -9.99
CA ILE A 145 6.61 -3.12 -11.21
C ILE A 145 6.07 -1.69 -11.12
N PHE A 146 5.01 -1.46 -10.34
CA PHE A 146 4.45 -0.12 -10.14
C PHE A 146 5.38 0.75 -9.29
N LEU A 147 5.97 0.19 -8.24
CA LEU A 147 6.92 0.89 -7.37
C LEU A 147 8.29 1.09 -8.07
N ARG A 148 8.62 0.21 -9.01
CA ARG A 148 9.84 0.26 -9.83
C ARG A 148 9.72 1.17 -11.05
N ALA A 149 8.51 1.57 -11.45
CA ALA A 149 8.31 2.51 -12.54
C ALA A 149 9.13 3.79 -12.34
N LYS A 150 9.89 4.17 -13.35
CA LYS A 150 10.83 5.31 -13.29
C LYS A 150 10.18 6.63 -13.66
N THR A 151 9.12 6.59 -14.44
CA THR A 151 8.43 7.77 -14.96
C THR A 151 6.92 7.63 -14.81
N LEU A 152 6.23 8.77 -14.76
CA LEU A 152 4.77 8.80 -14.77
C LEU A 152 4.18 8.09 -16.00
N LYS A 153 4.82 8.23 -17.16
CA LYS A 153 4.39 7.59 -18.42
C LYS A 153 4.43 6.07 -18.31
N GLU A 154 5.50 5.52 -17.75
CA GLU A 154 5.66 4.09 -17.51
C GLU A 154 4.61 3.58 -16.49
N PHE A 155 4.46 4.27 -15.37
CA PHE A 155 3.45 3.96 -14.37
C PHE A 155 2.04 3.96 -14.97
N SER A 156 1.67 5.01 -15.72
CA SER A 156 0.34 5.14 -16.34
C SER A 156 0.04 3.99 -17.28
N LYS A 157 1.01 3.61 -18.12
CA LYS A 157 0.87 2.46 -19.02
C LYS A 157 0.63 1.16 -18.24
N LEU A 158 1.41 0.91 -17.18
CA LEU A 158 1.25 -0.29 -16.35
C LEU A 158 -0.12 -0.30 -15.64
N ARG A 159 -0.59 0.86 -15.16
CA ARG A 159 -1.89 0.94 -14.49
C ARG A 159 -3.03 0.68 -15.46
N ASP A 160 -3.01 1.27 -16.65
CA ASP A 160 -4.01 1.01 -17.70
C ASP A 160 -4.02 -0.46 -18.13
N LEU A 161 -2.85 -1.09 -18.28
CA LEU A 161 -2.74 -2.51 -18.58
C LEU A 161 -3.34 -3.37 -17.46
N LYS A 162 -3.09 -3.01 -16.20
CA LYS A 162 -3.62 -3.76 -15.05
C LYS A 162 -5.14 -3.60 -14.90
N ASP A 163 -5.69 -2.45 -15.24
CA ASP A 163 -7.13 -2.20 -15.17
C ASP A 163 -7.93 -2.99 -16.20
N ASN A 164 -7.27 -3.43 -17.27
CA ASN A 164 -7.83 -4.25 -18.36
C ASN A 164 -7.32 -5.71 -18.35
N PHE A 165 -6.62 -6.11 -17.31
CA PHE A 165 -6.06 -7.45 -17.15
C PHE A 165 -7.04 -8.38 -16.43
#